data_aa49105195d39e4df23bce8e8e0eabbe
#
_entry.id   aa49105195d39e4df23bce8e8e0eabbe
#
_cell.length_a   1.000
_cell.length_b   1.000
_cell.length_c   1.000
_cell.angle_alpha   90.00
_cell.angle_beta   90.00
_cell.angle_gamma   90.00
#
_symmetry.space_group_name_H-M   'P 1'
#
loop_
_entity.id
_entity.type
_entity.pdbx_description
1 polymer ?
#
loop_
_entity_poly.entity_id
_entity_poly.type
_entity_poly.pdbx_seq_one_letter_code
_entity_poly.pdbx_strand_id
1 'polypeptide(L)'
;MTDWHTRAIIYQIDTALFYDLNGDGCGDIAGIAAKLRYIRRMGATVIWITPFYLTPFLDEGYDVSDHLQVDPRFGKLADIIAFIEQARELGMQVIIELLIQHTSDAHPWFQQARRNPASPYRDYYLWSDTD
;
A
#
# COMPACT_ATOMS: atom_id res chain seq x y z
N MET A 1 -18.54 -0.58 -20.04
CA MET A 1 -17.74 -0.81 -18.81
C MET A 1 -18.48 -1.84 -17.99
N THR A 2 -17.83 -2.92 -17.61
CA THR A 2 -18.46 -3.93 -16.76
C THR A 2 -18.51 -3.39 -15.34
N ASP A 3 -19.69 -3.30 -14.75
CA ASP A 3 -19.92 -2.86 -13.35
C ASP A 3 -19.42 -3.93 -12.37
N TRP A 4 -18.12 -4.28 -12.46
CA TRP A 4 -17.49 -5.32 -11.64
C TRP A 4 -17.69 -5.05 -10.13
N HIS A 5 -17.71 -3.79 -9.72
CA HIS A 5 -17.85 -3.36 -8.33
C HIS A 5 -19.21 -3.70 -7.72
N THR A 6 -20.27 -3.79 -8.53
CA THR A 6 -21.62 -4.11 -8.03
C THR A 6 -21.76 -5.57 -7.57
N ARG A 7 -20.85 -6.44 -7.99
CA ARG A 7 -20.80 -7.86 -7.65
C ARG A 7 -19.51 -8.28 -6.97
N ALA A 8 -18.72 -7.29 -6.53
CA ALA A 8 -17.44 -7.54 -5.91
C ALA A 8 -17.61 -8.22 -4.55
N ILE A 9 -16.84 -9.30 -4.35
CA ILE A 9 -16.57 -9.89 -3.04
C ILE A 9 -15.12 -9.53 -2.74
N ILE A 10 -14.94 -8.56 -1.85
CA ILE A 10 -13.63 -7.99 -1.52
C ILE A 10 -13.02 -8.76 -0.36
N TYR A 11 -11.79 -9.24 -0.54
CA TYR A 11 -10.97 -9.79 0.52
C TYR A 11 -9.85 -8.81 0.84
N GLN A 12 -9.95 -8.15 1.98
CA GLN A 12 -8.92 -7.24 2.46
C GLN A 12 -7.78 -8.03 3.10
N ILE A 13 -6.57 -7.60 2.84
CA ILE A 13 -5.33 -8.20 3.34
C ILE A 13 -4.49 -7.12 4.00
N ASP A 14 -4.13 -7.35 5.25
CA ASP A 14 -3.01 -6.66 5.87
C ASP A 14 -1.71 -7.24 5.33
N THR A 15 -0.95 -6.43 4.61
CA THR A 15 0.25 -6.88 3.90
C THR A 15 1.31 -7.42 4.86
N ALA A 16 1.49 -6.77 6.01
CA ALA A 16 2.49 -7.14 6.99
C ALA A 16 2.15 -8.40 7.78
N LEU A 17 0.85 -8.74 7.91
CA LEU A 17 0.38 -9.79 8.82
C LEU A 17 -0.08 -11.07 8.12
N PHE A 18 -0.34 -11.01 6.81
CA PHE A 18 -1.08 -12.09 6.13
C PHE A 18 -0.26 -13.35 5.90
N TYR A 19 0.87 -13.26 5.24
CA TYR A 19 1.72 -14.41 4.97
C TYR A 19 3.17 -14.00 4.68
N ASP A 20 4.05 -14.45 5.52
CA ASP A 20 5.50 -14.30 5.42
C ASP A 20 6.05 -15.46 4.59
N LEU A 21 6.45 -15.22 3.35
CA LEU A 21 7.00 -16.26 2.47
C LEU A 21 8.51 -16.41 2.64
N ASN A 22 9.21 -15.34 2.96
CA ASN A 22 10.66 -15.31 3.07
C ASN A 22 11.18 -15.70 4.47
N GLY A 23 10.29 -15.69 5.49
CA GLY A 23 10.60 -16.11 6.86
C GLY A 23 11.29 -15.03 7.69
N ASP A 24 11.11 -13.75 7.36
CA ASP A 24 11.75 -12.64 8.08
C ASP A 24 10.90 -12.09 9.24
N GLY A 25 9.69 -12.61 9.42
CA GLY A 25 8.76 -12.20 10.46
C GLY A 25 7.74 -11.16 10.02
N CYS A 26 7.77 -10.74 8.76
CA CYS A 26 6.83 -9.79 8.17
C CYS A 26 6.16 -10.41 6.94
N GLY A 27 4.85 -10.22 6.78
CA GLY A 27 4.17 -10.63 5.55
C GLY A 27 4.67 -9.85 4.34
N ASP A 28 4.60 -10.45 3.17
CA ASP A 28 5.13 -9.88 1.94
C ASP A 28 4.20 -10.10 0.73
N ILE A 29 4.43 -9.36 -0.34
CA ILE A 29 3.63 -9.43 -1.58
C ILE A 29 3.75 -10.80 -2.24
N ALA A 30 4.91 -11.44 -2.18
CA ALA A 30 5.11 -12.78 -2.71
C ALA A 30 4.28 -13.81 -1.93
N GLY A 31 4.15 -13.62 -0.63
CA GLY A 31 3.27 -14.40 0.24
C GLY A 31 1.80 -14.25 -0.14
N ILE A 32 1.35 -13.02 -0.39
CA ILE A 32 -0.02 -12.78 -0.88
C ILE A 32 -0.22 -13.48 -2.23
N ALA A 33 0.72 -13.33 -3.15
CA ALA A 33 0.68 -13.96 -4.47
C ALA A 33 0.57 -15.49 -4.36
N ALA A 34 1.33 -16.11 -3.46
CA ALA A 34 1.28 -17.55 -3.22
C ALA A 34 -0.09 -18.04 -2.73
N LYS A 35 -0.90 -17.17 -2.11
CA LYS A 35 -2.24 -17.49 -1.58
C LYS A 35 -3.40 -17.09 -2.50
N LEU A 36 -3.16 -16.48 -3.65
CA LEU A 36 -4.21 -16.01 -4.57
C LEU A 36 -5.23 -17.11 -4.94
N ARG A 37 -4.77 -18.32 -5.25
CA ARG A 37 -5.66 -19.43 -5.59
C ARG A 37 -6.55 -19.86 -4.42
N TYR A 38 -6.02 -19.79 -3.19
CA TYR A 38 -6.80 -20.06 -1.98
C TYR A 38 -7.90 -19.01 -1.80
N ILE A 39 -7.54 -17.73 -1.89
CA ILE A 39 -8.47 -16.59 -1.76
C ILE A 39 -9.56 -16.68 -2.84
N ARG A 40 -9.16 -16.98 -4.08
CA ARG A 40 -10.11 -17.15 -5.20
C ARG A 40 -11.11 -18.28 -4.95
N ARG A 41 -10.68 -19.39 -4.38
CA ARG A 41 -11.56 -20.53 -4.03
C ARG A 41 -12.57 -20.20 -2.94
N MET A 42 -12.29 -19.25 -2.08
CA MET A 42 -13.25 -18.74 -1.09
C MET A 42 -14.35 -17.88 -1.71
N GLY A 43 -14.27 -17.57 -3.01
CA GLY A 43 -15.25 -16.78 -3.73
C GLY A 43 -14.90 -15.30 -3.88
N ALA A 44 -13.75 -14.86 -3.37
CA ALA A 44 -13.31 -13.46 -3.57
C ALA A 44 -13.08 -13.16 -5.05
N THR A 45 -13.52 -12.00 -5.48
CA THR A 45 -13.35 -11.47 -6.85
C THR A 45 -12.45 -10.24 -6.87
N VAL A 46 -12.15 -9.69 -5.71
CA VAL A 46 -11.30 -8.52 -5.52
C VAL A 46 -10.40 -8.75 -4.33
N ILE A 47 -9.14 -8.36 -4.46
CA ILE A 47 -8.18 -8.28 -3.35
C ILE A 47 -7.92 -6.81 -3.07
N TRP A 48 -8.03 -6.44 -1.81
CA TRP A 48 -7.64 -5.12 -1.32
C TRP A 48 -6.46 -5.29 -0.37
N ILE A 49 -5.30 -4.73 -0.73
CA ILE A 49 -4.10 -4.78 0.10
C ILE A 49 -3.88 -3.45 0.82
N THR A 50 -3.46 -3.52 2.09
CA THR A 50 -3.06 -2.35 2.86
C THR A 50 -1.78 -1.73 2.29
N PRO A 51 -1.41 -0.50 2.68
CA PRO A 51 -0.29 0.21 2.09
C PRO A 51 1.02 -0.59 2.12
N PHE A 52 1.76 -0.51 1.03
CA PHE A 52 3.06 -1.16 0.85
C PHE A 52 4.17 -0.17 0.43
N TYR A 53 3.87 1.12 0.49
CA TYR A 53 4.82 2.19 0.16
C TYR A 53 5.92 2.30 1.19
N LEU A 54 7.03 2.96 0.80
CA LEU A 54 8.13 3.23 1.72
C LEU A 54 7.65 4.04 2.93
N THR A 55 7.94 3.54 4.12
CA THR A 55 7.44 4.08 5.38
C THR A 55 8.42 3.84 6.53
N PRO A 56 8.55 4.76 7.52
CA PRO A 56 9.21 4.46 8.79
C PRO A 56 8.46 3.42 9.63
N PHE A 57 7.22 3.08 9.25
CA PHE A 57 6.39 2.07 9.90
C PHE A 57 6.03 2.39 11.36
N LEU A 58 5.79 3.65 11.65
CA LEU A 58 5.34 4.11 12.96
C LEU A 58 3.81 4.05 13.10
N ASP A 59 3.11 3.96 11.97
CA ASP A 59 1.65 3.84 11.88
C ASP A 59 1.26 2.72 10.90
N GLU A 60 1.85 1.53 11.08
CA GLU A 60 1.52 0.30 10.35
C GLU A 60 1.53 0.43 8.82
N GLY A 61 2.34 1.37 8.29
CA GLY A 61 2.47 1.64 6.86
C GLY A 61 1.61 2.81 6.35
N TYR A 62 0.76 3.40 7.19
CA TYR A 62 -0.05 4.57 6.83
C TYR A 62 0.74 5.89 6.91
N ASP A 63 1.92 5.88 7.49
CA ASP A 63 2.88 6.98 7.54
C ASP A 63 3.85 6.93 6.35
N VAL A 64 3.34 7.17 5.14
CA VAL A 64 4.10 7.06 3.88
C VAL A 64 5.18 8.14 3.80
N SER A 65 6.42 7.73 3.55
CA SER A 65 7.56 8.62 3.31
C SER A 65 7.94 8.75 1.84
N ASP A 66 7.54 7.81 0.98
CA ASP A 66 7.67 7.90 -0.47
C ASP A 66 6.59 7.04 -1.15
N HIS A 67 5.69 7.69 -1.91
CA HIS A 67 4.61 7.01 -2.63
C HIS A 67 5.07 6.30 -3.92
N LEU A 68 6.30 6.53 -4.36
CA LEU A 68 6.84 5.98 -5.60
C LEU A 68 7.72 4.75 -5.36
N GLN A 69 7.94 4.37 -4.11
CA GLN A 69 8.75 3.24 -3.73
C GLN A 69 7.95 2.20 -2.95
N VAL A 70 8.24 0.93 -3.21
CA VAL A 70 7.77 -0.18 -2.39
C VAL A 70 8.71 -0.32 -1.19
N ASP A 71 8.14 -0.48 0.01
CA ASP A 71 8.94 -0.75 1.20
C ASP A 71 9.65 -2.11 1.06
N PRO A 72 10.96 -2.18 1.29
CA PRO A 72 11.72 -3.42 1.13
C PRO A 72 11.21 -4.61 1.96
N ARG A 73 10.50 -4.35 3.08
CA ARG A 73 9.85 -5.40 3.88
C ARG A 73 8.83 -6.18 3.09
N PHE A 74 8.11 -5.51 2.20
CA PHE A 74 7.02 -6.11 1.42
C PHE A 74 7.47 -6.66 0.07
N GLY A 75 8.67 -6.32 -0.40
CA GLY A 75 9.21 -6.74 -1.68
C GLY A 75 9.67 -5.60 -2.56
N LYS A 76 9.53 -5.77 -3.86
CA LYS A 76 9.97 -4.82 -4.89
C LYS A 76 8.80 -4.51 -5.84
N LEU A 77 8.94 -3.46 -6.64
CA LEU A 77 7.95 -3.11 -7.66
C LEU A 77 7.64 -4.28 -8.62
N ALA A 78 8.65 -5.09 -8.95
CA ALA A 78 8.46 -6.27 -9.78
C ALA A 78 7.53 -7.30 -9.13
N ASP A 79 7.57 -7.45 -7.80
CA ASP A 79 6.70 -8.36 -7.07
C ASP A 79 5.24 -7.87 -7.08
N ILE A 80 5.03 -6.55 -6.97
CA ILE A 80 3.70 -5.93 -7.11
C ILE A 80 3.13 -6.17 -8.51
N ILE A 81 3.94 -5.96 -9.56
CA ILE A 81 3.52 -6.19 -10.95
C ILE A 81 3.14 -7.65 -11.16
N ALA A 82 3.98 -8.58 -10.72
CA ALA A 82 3.72 -10.01 -10.83
C ALA A 82 2.47 -10.44 -10.05
N PHE A 83 2.25 -9.91 -8.86
CA PHE A 83 1.04 -10.13 -8.06
C PHE A 83 -0.22 -9.67 -8.80
N ILE A 84 -0.22 -8.46 -9.37
CA ILE A 84 -1.36 -7.92 -10.13
C ILE A 84 -1.65 -8.78 -11.36
N GLU A 85 -0.62 -9.22 -12.08
CA GLU A 85 -0.76 -10.09 -13.26
C GLU A 85 -1.35 -11.44 -12.89
N GLN A 86 -0.86 -12.08 -11.83
CA GLN A 86 -1.39 -13.35 -11.32
C GLN A 86 -2.83 -13.22 -10.84
N ALA A 87 -3.19 -12.15 -10.14
CA ALA A 87 -4.56 -11.87 -9.74
C ALA A 87 -5.48 -11.77 -10.97
N ARG A 88 -5.05 -11.03 -11.99
CA ARG A 88 -5.78 -10.87 -13.25
C ARG A 88 -5.98 -12.20 -13.99
N GLU A 89 -4.98 -13.07 -14.04
CA GLU A 89 -5.08 -14.42 -14.63
C GLU A 89 -6.12 -15.28 -13.92
N LEU A 90 -6.34 -15.06 -12.63
CA LEU A 90 -7.37 -15.72 -11.84
C LEU A 90 -8.74 -15.05 -11.92
N GLY A 91 -8.88 -14.00 -12.75
CA GLY A 91 -10.11 -13.23 -12.90
C GLY A 91 -10.44 -12.37 -11.69
N MET A 92 -9.43 -11.94 -10.92
CA MET A 92 -9.57 -11.06 -9.77
C MET A 92 -9.10 -9.65 -10.07
N GLN A 93 -9.76 -8.67 -9.47
CA GLN A 93 -9.31 -7.27 -9.44
C GLN A 93 -8.44 -7.03 -8.22
N VAL A 94 -7.59 -6.01 -8.30
CA VAL A 94 -6.75 -5.57 -7.17
C VAL A 94 -7.10 -4.12 -6.85
N ILE A 95 -7.29 -3.83 -5.57
CA ILE A 95 -7.42 -2.49 -5.01
C ILE A 95 -6.16 -2.25 -4.17
N ILE A 96 -5.52 -1.12 -4.40
CA ILE A 96 -4.42 -0.60 -3.57
C ILE A 96 -4.85 0.73 -2.96
N GLU A 97 -4.42 0.97 -1.74
CA GLU A 97 -4.70 2.22 -1.06
C GLU A 97 -3.77 3.34 -1.55
N LEU A 98 -4.34 4.49 -1.81
CA LEU A 98 -3.59 5.71 -2.09
C LEU A 98 -3.82 6.69 -0.94
N LEU A 99 -2.82 6.85 -0.09
CA LEU A 99 -2.86 7.75 1.05
C LEU A 99 -2.54 9.18 0.61
N ILE A 100 -3.57 10.02 0.52
CA ILE A 100 -3.46 11.41 0.07
C ILE A 100 -3.87 12.42 1.14
N GLN A 101 -4.35 11.96 2.29
CA GLN A 101 -4.81 12.84 3.37
C GLN A 101 -3.65 13.38 4.21
N HIS A 102 -2.60 12.60 4.38
CA HIS A 102 -1.41 12.94 5.14
C HIS A 102 -0.18 12.21 4.60
N THR A 103 0.98 12.59 5.06
CA THR A 103 2.25 11.90 4.83
C THR A 103 2.92 11.62 6.18
N SER A 104 3.94 10.75 6.17
CA SER A 104 4.88 10.69 7.28
C SER A 104 5.55 12.05 7.52
N ASP A 105 5.92 12.32 8.73
CA ASP A 105 6.81 13.45 9.06
C ASP A 105 8.20 13.28 8.44
N ALA A 106 8.61 12.05 8.13
CA ALA A 106 9.84 11.74 7.41
C ALA A 106 9.75 12.02 5.89
N HIS A 107 8.55 12.30 5.35
CA HIS A 107 8.37 12.56 3.92
C HIS A 107 9.18 13.79 3.48
N PRO A 108 9.94 13.74 2.36
CA PRO A 108 10.75 14.86 1.89
C PRO A 108 9.96 16.16 1.71
N TRP A 109 8.71 16.10 1.27
CA TRP A 109 7.83 17.27 1.15
C TRP A 109 7.58 17.92 2.51
N PHE A 110 7.23 17.13 3.53
CA PHE A 110 7.00 17.64 4.87
C PHE A 110 8.28 18.24 5.46
N GLN A 111 9.40 17.55 5.34
CA GLN A 111 10.68 18.01 5.85
C GLN A 111 11.14 19.33 5.22
N GLN A 112 10.92 19.52 3.92
CA GLN A 112 11.22 20.79 3.24
C GLN A 112 10.23 21.89 3.66
N ALA A 113 8.93 21.58 3.70
CA ALA A 113 7.89 22.51 4.11
C ALA A 113 8.07 23.01 5.55
N ARG A 114 8.46 22.11 6.46
CA ARG A 114 8.72 22.44 7.88
C ARG A 114 9.93 23.37 8.05
N ARG A 115 11.00 23.14 7.28
CA ARG A 115 12.26 23.90 7.42
C ARG A 115 12.26 25.24 6.70
N ASN A 116 11.46 25.39 5.65
CA ASN A 116 11.44 26.58 4.81
C ASN A 116 10.00 27.01 4.49
N PRO A 117 9.51 28.11 5.08
CA PRO A 117 8.19 28.66 4.76
C PRO A 117 7.99 29.02 3.28
N ALA A 118 9.07 29.25 2.52
CA ALA A 118 9.02 29.51 1.08
C ALA A 118 9.12 28.23 0.23
N SER A 119 9.08 27.05 0.83
CA SER A 119 9.09 25.77 0.10
C SER A 119 7.88 25.65 -0.83
N PRO A 120 8.04 25.09 -2.06
CA PRO A 120 6.91 24.81 -2.93
C PRO A 120 5.93 23.77 -2.33
N TYR A 121 6.33 23.06 -1.28
CA TYR A 121 5.51 22.09 -0.57
C TYR A 121 4.81 22.68 0.67
N ARG A 122 5.01 23.99 0.95
CA ARG A 122 4.43 24.62 2.16
C ARG A 122 2.91 24.47 2.21
N ASP A 123 2.25 24.72 1.09
CA ASP A 123 0.79 24.68 0.96
C ASP A 123 0.21 23.26 0.85
N TYR A 124 1.06 22.23 0.89
CA TYR A 124 0.59 20.83 0.96
C TYR A 124 0.10 20.46 2.35
N TYR A 125 0.44 21.28 3.37
CA TYR A 125 0.15 21.01 4.78
C TYR A 125 -0.54 22.20 5.42
N LEU A 126 -1.41 21.90 6.37
CA LEU A 126 -2.01 22.89 7.24
C LEU A 126 -1.04 23.23 8.40
N TRP A 127 -0.86 24.49 8.65
CA TRP A 127 0.04 24.98 9.70
C TRP A 127 -0.75 25.78 10.72
N SER A 128 -0.34 25.71 11.99
CA SER A 128 -0.86 26.54 13.09
C SER A 128 0.27 27.36 13.68
N ASP A 129 -0.03 28.60 14.06
CA ASP A 129 0.87 29.47 14.81
C ASP A 129 0.70 29.28 16.34
N THR A 130 -0.21 28.40 16.74
CA THR A 130 -0.47 28.06 18.15
C THR A 130 -0.06 26.62 18.41
N ASP A 131 0.67 26.43 19.52
CA ASP A 131 1.00 25.10 20.07
C ASP A 131 -0.25 24.40 20.63
#